data_95912b68c15ac203d1a8200330f14b53
#
_entry.id   95912b68c15ac203d1a8200330f14b53
#
_cell.length_a   1.000
_cell.length_b   1.000
_cell.length_c   1.000
_cell.angle_alpha   90.00
_cell.angle_beta   90.00
_cell.angle_gamma   90.00
#
_symmetry.space_group_name_H-M   'P 1'
#
loop_
_entity.id
_entity.type
_entity.pdbx_description
1 polymer ?
#
loop_
_entity_poly.entity_id
_entity_poly.type
_entity_poly.pdbx_seq_one_letter_code
_entity_poly.pdbx_strand_id
1 'polypeptide(L)'
;MKTILNYFFRGLLFVLPIFATFYIVIVIINWANETLNSLLFSWLPFEIPGLGIITAFLVIMLLGMAVSWAFSKPLFNYFEALITKTPFVKIIYTAFKDFTGAFFGKKKKFNQPVLVNLTDGVDRIGFITENSLSRIGIENRVAVYCPHSYNFSGNLFLIAPDKITPLDIPPADAMKFVVSAGVTQIEN
;
A
#
# COMPACT_ATOMS: atom_id res chain seq x y z
N MET A 1 29.94 -4.30 -33.96
CA MET A 1 29.71 -3.49 -32.74
C MET A 1 28.24 -3.40 -32.33
N LYS A 2 27.30 -3.05 -33.21
CA LYS A 2 25.84 -2.93 -32.85
C LYS A 2 25.25 -4.23 -32.25
N THR A 3 25.65 -5.40 -32.75
CA THR A 3 25.13 -6.70 -32.30
C THR A 3 25.56 -7.04 -30.87
N ILE A 4 26.83 -6.79 -30.55
CA ILE A 4 27.37 -7.05 -29.19
C ILE A 4 26.72 -6.12 -28.18
N LEU A 5 26.55 -4.86 -28.53
CA LEU A 5 25.87 -3.87 -27.69
C LEU A 5 24.40 -4.27 -27.40
N ASN A 6 23.71 -4.78 -28.43
CA ASN A 6 22.34 -5.28 -28.24
C ASN A 6 22.25 -6.50 -27.32
N TYR A 7 23.19 -7.43 -27.41
CA TYR A 7 23.24 -8.56 -26.46
C TYR A 7 23.54 -8.09 -25.04
N PHE A 8 24.44 -7.14 -24.88
CA PHE A 8 24.72 -6.54 -23.57
C PHE A 8 23.48 -5.88 -22.97
N PHE A 9 22.80 -5.03 -23.71
CA PHE A 9 21.58 -4.37 -23.19
C PHE A 9 20.45 -5.34 -22.88
N ARG A 10 20.26 -6.39 -23.68
CA ARG A 10 19.28 -7.44 -23.40
C ARG A 10 19.62 -8.20 -22.10
N GLY A 11 20.89 -8.55 -21.90
CA GLY A 11 21.36 -9.15 -20.65
C GLY A 11 21.17 -8.23 -19.46
N LEU A 12 21.49 -6.96 -19.60
CA LEU A 12 21.31 -5.95 -18.56
C LEU A 12 19.83 -5.80 -18.18
N LEU A 13 18.94 -5.68 -19.15
CA LEU A 13 17.49 -5.57 -18.91
C LEU A 13 16.90 -6.81 -18.21
N PHE A 14 17.46 -8.01 -18.49
CA PHE A 14 17.05 -9.23 -17.81
C PHE A 14 17.55 -9.29 -16.36
N VAL A 15 18.80 -8.88 -16.12
CA VAL A 15 19.43 -8.95 -14.79
C VAL A 15 18.94 -7.82 -13.86
N LEU A 16 18.60 -6.66 -14.42
CA LEU A 16 18.25 -5.46 -13.67
C LEU A 16 17.10 -5.65 -12.67
N PRO A 17 15.93 -6.25 -13.02
CA PRO A 17 14.86 -6.48 -12.06
C PRO A 17 15.29 -7.41 -10.92
N ILE A 18 16.03 -8.46 -11.25
CA ILE A 18 16.53 -9.45 -10.29
C ILE A 18 17.51 -8.76 -9.32
N PHE A 19 18.49 -8.06 -9.86
CA PHE A 19 19.49 -7.33 -9.06
C PHE A 19 18.82 -6.27 -8.18
N ALA A 20 17.90 -5.47 -8.73
CA ALA A 20 17.19 -4.44 -7.98
C ALA A 20 16.40 -5.03 -6.81
N THR A 21 15.72 -6.16 -7.03
CA THR A 21 14.96 -6.84 -5.98
C THR A 21 15.85 -7.30 -4.83
N PHE A 22 16.94 -8.01 -5.15
CA PHE A 22 17.89 -8.47 -4.13
C PHE A 22 18.58 -7.30 -3.43
N TYR A 23 18.98 -6.26 -4.17
CA TYR A 23 19.62 -5.09 -3.60
C TYR A 23 18.71 -4.38 -2.57
N ILE A 24 17.44 -4.15 -2.92
CA ILE A 24 16.47 -3.52 -2.01
C ILE A 24 16.30 -4.36 -0.74
N VAL A 25 16.15 -5.69 -0.88
CA VAL A 25 16.00 -6.60 0.26
C VAL A 25 17.24 -6.54 1.16
N ILE A 26 18.45 -6.61 0.60
CA ILE A 26 19.70 -6.54 1.37
C ILE A 26 19.84 -5.20 2.09
N VAL A 27 19.53 -4.09 1.43
CA VAL A 27 19.57 -2.75 2.04
C VAL A 27 18.61 -2.65 3.24
N ILE A 28 17.38 -3.13 3.10
CA ILE A 28 16.41 -3.14 4.19
C ILE A 28 16.90 -4.00 5.37
N ILE A 29 17.42 -5.18 5.08
CA ILE A 29 17.96 -6.12 6.07
C ILE A 29 19.13 -5.49 6.84
N ASN A 30 20.10 -4.92 6.12
CA ASN A 30 21.27 -4.30 6.74
C ASN A 30 20.87 -3.08 7.57
N TRP A 31 20.01 -2.22 7.05
CA TRP A 31 19.48 -1.07 7.79
C TRP A 31 18.78 -1.49 9.08
N ALA A 32 17.94 -2.53 9.03
CA ALA A 32 17.27 -3.06 10.21
C ALA A 32 18.25 -3.65 11.22
N ASN A 33 19.26 -4.40 10.77
CA ASN A 33 20.29 -4.95 11.62
C ASN A 33 21.12 -3.85 12.32
N GLU A 34 21.63 -2.90 11.55
CA GLU A 34 22.45 -1.80 12.10
C GLU A 34 21.66 -0.96 13.10
N THR A 35 20.44 -0.59 12.76
CA THR A 35 19.58 0.23 13.62
C THR A 35 19.23 -0.49 14.93
N LEU A 36 18.83 -1.75 14.87
CA LEU A 36 18.43 -2.50 16.05
C LEU A 36 19.61 -2.97 16.89
N ASN A 37 20.73 -3.32 16.26
CA ASN A 37 21.96 -3.65 16.98
C ASN A 37 22.49 -2.43 17.75
N SER A 38 22.51 -1.26 17.13
CA SER A 38 22.96 -0.04 17.81
C SER A 38 22.03 0.39 18.95
N LEU A 39 20.71 0.21 18.80
CA LEU A 39 19.71 0.60 19.81
C LEU A 39 19.63 -0.35 21.01
N LEU A 40 19.70 -1.65 20.75
CA LEU A 40 19.39 -2.68 21.78
C LEU A 40 20.61 -3.46 22.24
N PHE A 41 21.65 -3.58 21.43
CA PHE A 41 22.79 -4.47 21.67
C PHE A 41 24.14 -3.75 21.66
N SER A 42 24.15 -2.41 21.75
CA SER A 42 25.40 -1.61 21.82
C SER A 42 26.31 -1.97 23.00
N TRP A 43 25.79 -2.66 24.01
CA TRP A 43 26.53 -3.14 25.17
C TRP A 43 27.21 -4.51 24.97
N LEU A 44 26.90 -5.23 23.86
CA LEU A 44 27.55 -6.49 23.54
C LEU A 44 28.88 -6.20 22.78
N PRO A 45 29.97 -6.91 23.17
CA PRO A 45 31.30 -6.71 22.55
C PRO A 45 31.41 -7.39 21.17
N PHE A 46 30.37 -8.04 20.66
CA PHE A 46 30.38 -8.75 19.38
C PHE A 46 29.06 -8.54 18.63
N GLU A 47 29.15 -8.42 17.33
CA GLU A 47 27.97 -8.32 16.45
C GLU A 47 27.52 -9.71 16.02
N ILE A 48 26.25 -10.04 16.24
CA ILE A 48 25.65 -11.29 15.77
C ILE A 48 24.86 -10.97 14.48
N PRO A 49 25.32 -11.46 13.33
CA PRO A 49 24.60 -11.25 12.06
C PRO A 49 23.20 -11.83 12.15
N GLY A 50 22.19 -11.05 11.74
CA GLY A 50 20.78 -11.48 11.72
C GLY A 50 20.03 -11.30 13.04
N LEU A 51 20.69 -10.96 14.15
CA LEU A 51 20.02 -10.70 15.43
C LEU A 51 19.00 -9.54 15.31
N GLY A 52 19.35 -8.49 14.59
CA GLY A 52 18.47 -7.36 14.34
C GLY A 52 17.17 -7.73 13.63
N ILE A 53 17.21 -8.69 12.69
CA ILE A 53 16.00 -9.15 11.97
C ILE A 53 15.09 -9.94 12.91
N ILE A 54 15.66 -10.86 13.69
CA ILE A 54 14.93 -11.67 14.66
C ILE A 54 14.28 -10.73 15.69
N THR A 55 15.02 -9.75 16.16
CA THR A 55 14.54 -8.75 17.13
C THR A 55 13.44 -7.88 16.51
N ALA A 56 13.60 -7.42 15.27
CA ALA A 56 12.56 -6.68 14.55
C ALA A 56 11.26 -7.49 14.46
N PHE A 57 11.38 -8.75 14.07
CA PHE A 57 10.23 -9.64 13.99
C PHE A 57 9.53 -9.82 15.35
N LEU A 58 10.29 -10.06 16.40
CA LEU A 58 9.78 -10.20 17.76
C LEU A 58 9.11 -8.91 18.25
N VAL A 59 9.73 -7.75 18.04
CA VAL A 59 9.16 -6.46 18.44
C VAL A 59 7.85 -6.18 17.70
N ILE A 60 7.82 -6.39 16.39
CA ILE A 60 6.59 -6.20 15.60
C ILE A 60 5.50 -7.17 16.05
N MET A 61 5.85 -8.43 16.33
CA MET A 61 4.91 -9.43 16.82
C MET A 61 4.35 -9.05 18.21
N LEU A 62 5.20 -8.60 19.13
CA LEU A 62 4.78 -8.14 20.47
C LEU A 62 3.89 -6.90 20.38
N LEU A 63 4.22 -5.94 19.52
CA LEU A 63 3.39 -4.77 19.25
C LEU A 63 2.03 -5.19 18.66
N GLY A 64 2.01 -6.14 17.72
CA GLY A 64 0.78 -6.69 17.15
C GLY A 64 -0.10 -7.37 18.21
N MET A 65 0.50 -8.16 19.10
CA MET A 65 -0.22 -8.75 20.24
C MET A 65 -0.74 -7.67 21.20
N ALA A 66 0.07 -6.70 21.55
CA ALA A 66 -0.32 -5.60 22.43
C ALA A 66 -1.51 -4.80 21.86
N VAL A 67 -1.50 -4.52 20.57
CA VAL A 67 -2.60 -3.82 19.87
C VAL A 67 -3.86 -4.70 19.80
N SER A 68 -3.73 -6.01 19.74
CA SER A 68 -4.86 -6.95 19.68
C SER A 68 -5.57 -7.13 21.01
N TRP A 69 -4.93 -6.86 22.13
CA TRP A 69 -5.54 -6.98 23.45
C TRP A 69 -6.50 -5.81 23.74
N ALA A 70 -7.65 -6.12 24.33
CA ALA A 70 -8.70 -5.13 24.61
C ALA A 70 -8.24 -3.96 25.53
N PHE A 71 -7.18 -4.17 26.31
CA PHE A 71 -6.56 -3.16 27.16
C PHE A 71 -5.75 -2.11 26.41
N SER A 72 -5.39 -2.36 25.17
CA SER A 72 -4.53 -1.45 24.39
C SER A 72 -5.25 -0.24 23.82
N LYS A 73 -6.60 -0.25 23.74
CA LYS A 73 -7.37 0.88 23.21
C LYS A 73 -7.10 2.22 23.91
N PRO A 74 -7.16 2.34 25.25
CA PRO A 74 -6.89 3.61 25.91
C PRO A 74 -5.42 4.04 25.72
N LEU A 75 -4.48 3.09 25.79
CA LEU A 75 -3.06 3.36 25.58
C LEU A 75 -2.78 3.81 24.14
N PHE A 76 -3.37 3.15 23.16
CA PHE A 76 -3.25 3.52 21.75
C PHE A 76 -3.83 4.91 21.47
N ASN A 77 -5.00 5.21 22.02
CA ASN A 77 -5.62 6.54 21.92
C ASN A 77 -4.76 7.63 22.57
N TYR A 78 -4.09 7.33 23.67
CA TYR A 78 -3.16 8.26 24.32
C TYR A 78 -1.95 8.56 23.41
N PHE A 79 -1.31 7.55 22.84
CA PHE A 79 -0.21 7.72 21.90
C PHE A 79 -0.66 8.45 20.63
N GLU A 80 -1.80 8.09 20.08
CA GLU A 80 -2.38 8.77 18.93
C GLU A 80 -2.67 10.25 19.25
N ALA A 81 -3.21 10.56 20.40
CA ALA A 81 -3.45 11.93 20.86
C ALA A 81 -2.13 12.70 21.02
N LEU A 82 -1.05 12.06 21.47
CA LEU A 82 0.27 12.66 21.60
C LEU A 82 0.87 12.98 20.23
N ILE A 83 0.84 12.01 19.30
CA ILE A 83 1.34 12.17 17.92
C ILE A 83 0.56 13.28 17.18
N THR A 84 -0.76 13.35 17.39
CA THR A 84 -1.63 14.30 16.67
C THR A 84 -1.64 15.71 17.29
N LYS A 85 -0.91 15.96 18.38
CA LYS A 85 -0.76 17.32 18.95
C LYS A 85 -0.03 18.28 18.03
N THR A 86 0.91 17.78 17.22
CA THR A 86 1.69 18.61 16.31
C THR A 86 1.02 18.63 14.93
N PRO A 87 0.63 19.79 14.38
CA PRO A 87 -0.15 19.86 13.14
C PRO A 87 0.48 19.13 11.96
N PHE A 88 1.77 19.28 11.74
CA PHE A 88 2.50 18.59 10.66
C PHE A 88 2.51 17.06 10.84
N VAL A 89 2.81 16.60 12.05
CA VAL A 89 2.86 15.16 12.36
C VAL A 89 1.46 14.55 12.22
N LYS A 90 0.42 15.28 12.64
CA LYS A 90 -0.98 14.85 12.47
C LYS A 90 -1.32 14.59 11.01
N ILE A 91 -0.97 15.51 10.10
CA ILE A 91 -1.27 15.36 8.66
C ILE A 91 -0.60 14.11 8.10
N ILE A 92 0.69 13.92 8.38
CA ILE A 92 1.45 12.77 7.90
C ILE A 92 0.90 11.47 8.50
N TYR A 93 0.70 11.43 9.81
CA TYR A 93 0.18 10.25 10.51
C TYR A 93 -1.22 9.84 10.03
N THR A 94 -2.16 10.80 9.91
CA THR A 94 -3.51 10.50 9.43
C THR A 94 -3.49 10.04 7.98
N ALA A 95 -2.67 10.64 7.12
CA ALA A 95 -2.51 10.19 5.73
C ALA A 95 -2.03 8.73 5.66
N PHE A 96 -1.01 8.36 6.43
CA PHE A 96 -0.53 6.96 6.50
C PHE A 96 -1.57 6.02 7.11
N LYS A 97 -2.25 6.43 8.18
CA LYS A 97 -3.30 5.65 8.83
C LYS A 97 -4.47 5.38 7.88
N ASP A 98 -4.91 6.41 7.15
CA ASP A 98 -6.00 6.29 6.18
C ASP A 98 -5.57 5.44 4.98
N PHE A 99 -4.34 5.62 4.50
CA PHE A 99 -3.77 4.81 3.44
C PHE A 99 -3.70 3.32 3.83
N THR A 100 -3.08 3.01 4.97
CA THR A 100 -2.97 1.63 5.46
C THR A 100 -4.35 1.03 5.77
N GLY A 101 -5.26 1.82 6.35
CA GLY A 101 -6.63 1.42 6.62
C GLY A 101 -7.44 1.11 5.35
N ALA A 102 -7.16 1.80 4.25
CA ALA A 102 -7.81 1.54 2.96
C ALA A 102 -7.38 0.19 2.35
N PHE A 103 -6.12 -0.23 2.56
CA PHE A 103 -5.59 -1.48 2.02
C PHE A 103 -5.74 -2.67 2.97
N PHE A 104 -5.51 -2.48 4.28
CA PHE A 104 -5.41 -3.55 5.27
C PHE A 104 -6.48 -3.51 6.36
N GLY A 105 -7.30 -2.44 6.42
CA GLY A 105 -8.34 -2.27 7.44
C GLY A 105 -9.50 -3.24 7.32
N LYS A 106 -10.28 -3.41 8.40
CA LYS A 106 -11.52 -4.21 8.41
C LYS A 106 -12.57 -3.73 7.39
N LYS A 107 -12.53 -2.46 7.01
CA LYS A 107 -13.27 -1.87 5.88
C LYS A 107 -12.28 -1.61 4.75
N LYS A 108 -11.87 -2.68 4.05
CA LYS A 108 -11.05 -2.54 2.84
C LYS A 108 -11.82 -1.65 1.85
N LYS A 109 -11.36 -0.43 1.65
CA LYS A 109 -12.02 0.52 0.73
C LYS A 109 -11.84 0.16 -0.75
N PHE A 110 -10.87 -0.71 -1.06
CA PHE A 110 -10.60 -1.18 -2.42
C PHE A 110 -11.02 -2.64 -2.62
N ASN A 111 -12.12 -3.08 -2.01
CA ASN A 111 -12.60 -4.46 -2.10
C ASN A 111 -13.75 -4.66 -3.10
N GLN A 112 -14.23 -3.58 -3.70
CA GLN A 112 -15.33 -3.62 -4.67
C GLN A 112 -14.86 -3.01 -5.99
N PRO A 113 -14.22 -3.81 -6.86
CA PRO A 113 -13.84 -3.36 -8.19
C PRO A 113 -15.08 -3.16 -9.06
N VAL A 114 -15.09 -2.08 -9.81
CA VAL A 114 -16.21 -1.70 -10.68
C VAL A 114 -15.71 -1.15 -12.01
N LEU A 115 -16.50 -1.35 -13.04
CA LEU A 115 -16.38 -0.64 -14.29
C LEU A 115 -17.24 0.63 -14.21
N VAL A 116 -16.64 1.77 -14.50
CA VAL A 116 -17.29 3.08 -14.48
C VAL A 116 -17.40 3.60 -15.91
N ASN A 117 -18.59 3.85 -16.36
CA ASN A 117 -18.81 4.54 -17.63
C ASN A 117 -18.65 6.05 -17.42
N LEU A 118 -17.58 6.62 -17.93
CA LEU A 118 -17.28 8.05 -17.80
C LEU A 118 -17.95 8.87 -18.91
N THR A 119 -17.87 8.38 -20.13
CA THR A 119 -18.53 8.95 -21.32
C THR A 119 -18.83 7.81 -22.27
N ASP A 120 -19.68 8.06 -23.28
CA ASP A 120 -20.04 7.05 -24.26
C ASP A 120 -18.80 6.43 -24.90
N GLY A 121 -18.65 5.11 -24.72
CA GLY A 121 -17.54 4.33 -25.24
C GLY A 121 -16.23 4.41 -24.45
N VAL A 122 -16.20 5.09 -23.29
CA VAL A 122 -15.03 5.17 -22.41
C VAL A 122 -15.35 4.68 -21.01
N ASP A 123 -14.88 3.48 -20.72
CA ASP A 123 -15.01 2.86 -19.40
C ASP A 123 -13.67 2.88 -18.64
N ARG A 124 -13.78 2.90 -17.32
CA ARG A 124 -12.61 2.87 -16.44
C ARG A 124 -12.83 1.93 -15.28
N ILE A 125 -11.81 1.15 -14.95
CA ILE A 125 -11.85 0.32 -13.74
C ILE A 125 -11.54 1.21 -12.54
N GLY A 126 -12.37 1.11 -11.51
CA GLY A 126 -12.23 1.80 -10.24
C GLY A 126 -12.68 0.93 -9.08
N PHE A 127 -12.68 1.51 -7.90
CA PHE A 127 -13.07 0.86 -6.65
C PHE A 127 -14.04 1.76 -5.90
N ILE A 128 -15.16 1.22 -5.45
CA ILE A 128 -16.09 1.95 -4.60
C ILE A 128 -15.40 2.22 -3.25
N THR A 129 -15.29 3.49 -2.89
CA THR A 129 -14.70 3.92 -1.63
C THR A 129 -15.75 4.41 -0.62
N GLU A 130 -16.88 4.92 -1.09
CA GLU A 130 -18.01 5.33 -0.25
C GLU A 130 -19.33 5.19 -1.02
N ASN A 131 -20.27 4.47 -0.42
CA ASN A 131 -21.57 4.18 -1.06
C ASN A 131 -22.61 5.30 -0.87
N SER A 132 -22.41 6.20 0.09
CA SER A 132 -23.33 7.31 0.36
C SER A 132 -22.54 8.57 0.70
N LEU A 133 -22.88 9.63 0.01
CA LEU A 133 -22.26 10.94 0.19
C LEU A 133 -23.19 11.94 0.91
N SER A 134 -24.25 11.46 1.56
CA SER A 134 -25.24 12.27 2.29
C SER A 134 -24.58 13.15 3.36
N ARG A 135 -23.44 12.70 3.95
CA ARG A 135 -22.70 13.47 4.96
C ARG A 135 -22.11 14.77 4.43
N ILE A 136 -21.92 14.88 3.11
CA ILE A 136 -21.41 16.08 2.44
C ILE A 136 -22.49 16.73 1.56
N GLY A 137 -23.78 16.35 1.76
CA GLY A 137 -24.91 16.95 1.06
C GLY A 137 -25.08 16.51 -0.40
N ILE A 138 -24.42 15.43 -0.81
CA ILE A 138 -24.53 14.90 -2.17
C ILE A 138 -25.37 13.62 -2.14
N GLU A 139 -26.51 13.67 -2.82
CA GLU A 139 -27.43 12.54 -2.91
C GLU A 139 -27.29 11.82 -4.26
N ASN A 140 -27.64 10.54 -4.26
CA ASN A 140 -27.65 9.70 -5.46
C ASN A 140 -26.30 9.68 -6.21
N ARG A 141 -25.19 9.65 -5.45
CA ARG A 141 -23.84 9.48 -5.96
C ARG A 141 -23.06 8.52 -5.09
N VAL A 142 -22.12 7.82 -5.72
CA VAL A 142 -21.16 6.90 -5.13
C VAL A 142 -19.77 7.44 -5.38
N ALA A 143 -18.90 7.37 -4.39
CA ALA A 143 -17.50 7.72 -4.58
C ALA A 143 -16.75 6.52 -5.14
N VAL A 144 -16.10 6.71 -6.28
CA VAL A 144 -15.28 5.70 -6.95
C VAL A 144 -13.88 6.26 -7.16
N TYR A 145 -12.90 5.56 -6.63
CA TYR A 145 -11.50 5.86 -6.85
C TYR A 145 -10.98 5.05 -8.04
N CYS A 146 -10.44 5.74 -9.03
CA CYS A 146 -9.81 5.14 -10.22
C CYS A 146 -8.30 5.38 -10.16
N PRO A 147 -7.50 4.34 -9.87
CA PRO A 147 -6.05 4.46 -9.82
C PRO A 147 -5.46 4.84 -11.19
N HIS A 148 -4.29 5.50 -11.16
CA HIS A 148 -3.49 5.70 -12.37
C HIS A 148 -2.53 4.53 -12.56
N SER A 149 -2.17 4.26 -13.81
CA SER A 149 -1.15 3.26 -14.14
C SER A 149 0.24 3.79 -13.84
N TYR A 150 1.10 2.91 -13.32
CA TYR A 150 2.51 3.20 -12.94
C TYR A 150 2.68 4.40 -12.00
N ASN A 151 1.65 4.69 -11.18
CA ASN A 151 1.67 5.81 -10.25
C ASN A 151 0.91 5.47 -8.95
N PHE A 152 1.27 6.12 -7.84
CA PHE A 152 0.58 6.02 -6.55
C PHE A 152 -0.55 7.03 -6.38
N SER A 153 -1.10 7.56 -7.46
CA SER A 153 -2.21 8.50 -7.49
C SER A 153 -3.41 7.96 -8.25
N GLY A 154 -4.53 8.67 -8.20
CA GLY A 154 -5.74 8.35 -8.92
C GLY A 154 -6.73 9.49 -8.89
N ASN A 155 -7.84 9.34 -9.61
CA ASN A 155 -8.94 10.28 -9.61
C ASN A 155 -10.09 9.75 -8.74
N LEU A 156 -10.68 10.64 -7.96
CA LEU A 156 -11.94 10.37 -7.27
C LEU A 156 -13.08 10.93 -8.12
N PHE A 157 -14.00 10.05 -8.48
CA PHE A 157 -15.22 10.41 -9.20
C PHE A 157 -16.44 10.22 -8.32
N LEU A 158 -17.41 11.13 -8.45
CA LEU A 158 -18.71 11.02 -7.81
C LEU A 158 -19.73 10.65 -8.89
N ILE A 159 -20.02 9.37 -8.99
CA ILE A 159 -20.72 8.76 -10.12
C ILE A 159 -22.14 8.36 -9.72
N ALA A 160 -23.09 8.48 -10.62
CA ALA A 160 -24.43 7.95 -10.44
C ALA A 160 -24.40 6.41 -10.48
N PRO A 161 -25.14 5.71 -9.61
CA PRO A 161 -25.10 4.25 -9.52
C PRO A 161 -25.41 3.50 -10.82
N ASP A 162 -26.24 4.08 -11.69
CA ASP A 162 -26.60 3.55 -13.00
C ASP A 162 -25.44 3.49 -14.01
N LYS A 163 -24.36 4.23 -13.75
CA LYS A 163 -23.13 4.25 -14.55
C LYS A 163 -22.02 3.35 -14.01
N ILE A 164 -22.35 2.51 -13.04
CA ILE A 164 -21.39 1.65 -12.35
C ILE A 164 -21.80 0.19 -12.54
N THR A 165 -20.90 -0.62 -13.06
CA THR A 165 -21.08 -2.07 -13.20
C THR A 165 -20.10 -2.80 -12.30
N PRO A 166 -20.54 -3.61 -11.32
CA PRO A 166 -19.65 -4.44 -10.51
C PRO A 166 -18.85 -5.40 -11.38
N LEU A 167 -17.58 -5.60 -11.03
CA LEU A 167 -16.71 -6.58 -11.67
C LEU A 167 -16.56 -7.77 -10.76
N ASP A 168 -16.80 -8.97 -11.29
CA ASP A 168 -16.64 -10.24 -10.58
C ASP A 168 -15.20 -10.76 -10.75
N ILE A 169 -14.25 -9.98 -10.25
CA ILE A 169 -12.83 -10.32 -10.24
C ILE A 169 -12.21 -10.01 -8.87
N PRO A 170 -11.19 -10.74 -8.44
CA PRO A 170 -10.50 -10.43 -7.20
C PRO A 170 -9.99 -8.98 -7.19
N PRO A 171 -10.21 -8.21 -6.10
CA PRO A 171 -9.78 -6.81 -6.04
C PRO A 171 -8.28 -6.59 -6.26
N ALA A 172 -7.46 -7.57 -5.83
CA ALA A 172 -6.02 -7.53 -6.03
C ALA A 172 -5.64 -7.63 -7.52
N ASP A 173 -6.36 -8.44 -8.28
CA ASP A 173 -6.09 -8.63 -9.72
C ASP A 173 -6.60 -7.44 -10.53
N ALA A 174 -7.77 -6.88 -10.15
CA ALA A 174 -8.24 -5.61 -10.70
C ALA A 174 -7.21 -4.49 -10.48
N MET A 175 -6.64 -4.41 -9.26
CA MET A 175 -5.63 -3.41 -8.94
C MET A 175 -4.34 -3.61 -9.75
N LYS A 176 -3.85 -4.86 -9.85
CA LYS A 176 -2.68 -5.19 -10.68
C LYS A 176 -2.89 -4.80 -12.13
N PHE A 177 -4.06 -5.14 -12.69
CA PHE A 177 -4.41 -4.82 -14.07
C PHE A 177 -4.38 -3.30 -14.32
N VAL A 178 -5.03 -2.51 -13.47
CA VAL A 178 -5.06 -1.05 -13.62
C VAL A 178 -3.67 -0.45 -13.45
N VAL A 179 -2.95 -0.84 -12.40
CA VAL A 179 -1.62 -0.27 -12.10
C VAL A 179 -0.60 -0.61 -13.19
N SER A 180 -0.71 -1.80 -13.81
CA SER A 180 0.14 -2.21 -14.92
C SER A 180 -0.31 -1.70 -16.30
N ALA A 181 -1.33 -0.83 -16.37
CA ALA A 181 -1.91 -0.35 -17.63
C ALA A 181 -2.45 -1.48 -18.54
N GLY A 182 -3.00 -2.53 -17.94
CA GLY A 182 -3.55 -3.67 -18.69
C GLY A 182 -2.51 -4.67 -19.19
N VAL A 183 -1.24 -4.52 -18.82
CA VAL A 183 -0.17 -5.44 -19.26
C VAL A 183 -0.23 -6.77 -18.53
N THR A 184 -0.61 -6.75 -17.24
CA THR A 184 -0.78 -7.98 -16.46
C THR A 184 -2.09 -8.66 -16.80
N GLN A 185 -2.05 -9.95 -17.17
CA GLN A 185 -3.25 -10.74 -17.41
C GLN A 185 -3.97 -11.05 -16.09
N ILE A 186 -5.29 -11.02 -16.13
CA ILE A 186 -6.14 -11.51 -15.04
C ILE A 186 -6.29 -13.01 -15.26
N GLU A 187 -5.70 -13.80 -14.36
CA GLU A 187 -5.88 -15.26 -14.38
C GLU A 187 -7.28 -15.59 -13.84
N ASN A 188 -8.03 -16.37 -14.60
CA ASN A 188 -9.36 -16.88 -14.22
C ASN A 188 -9.23 -18.07 -13.28
#